data_4725fb2bd77a0b0ab6a166c6e52a8098
#
_entry.id   4725fb2bd77a0b0ab6a166c6e52a8098
#
_cell.length_a   1.000
_cell.length_b   1.000
_cell.length_c   1.000
_cell.angle_alpha   90.00
_cell.angle_beta   90.00
_cell.angle_gamma   90.00
#
_symmetry.space_group_name_H-M   'P 1'
#
loop_
_entity.id
_entity.type
_entity.pdbx_description
1 polymer ?
#
loop_
_entity_poly.entity_id
_entity_poly.type
_entity_poly.pdbx_seq_one_letter_code
_entity_poly.pdbx_strand_id
1 'polypeptide(L)'
;MKKNHIREINGDKIRWQYFTWPILILLFCMIFVPYCIFVLSLSMGEFNLSKWLSGLLICTKVCLVFAIPFIILSLLNRRYFGKIICVINEDGIHHKDSLIKWDDIVKIEYEIELPGGVVKKENLFCHSVIHTKKQRITLIHTPIFFISKVKKYRPSIDAGISKNSKWMIVFIIALLVIAVPIMPLFT
;
A
#
# COMPACT_ATOMS: atom_id res chain seq x y z
N MET A 1 21.92 26.30 -5.64
CA MET A 1 20.71 25.67 -5.01
C MET A 1 19.59 25.65 -6.04
N LYS A 2 19.31 24.50 -6.69
CA LYS A 2 18.14 24.35 -7.60
C LYS A 2 16.90 24.35 -6.72
N LYS A 3 16.14 25.46 -6.71
CA LYS A 3 14.79 25.51 -6.13
C LYS A 3 13.97 24.38 -6.75
N ASN A 4 13.29 23.59 -5.92
CA ASN A 4 12.43 22.50 -6.37
C ASN A 4 11.27 23.07 -7.20
N HIS A 5 11.46 23.23 -8.49
CA HIS A 5 10.48 23.74 -9.45
C HIS A 5 9.10 23.02 -9.35
N ILE A 6 9.13 21.74 -9.03
CA ILE A 6 7.92 20.90 -8.83
C ILE A 6 6.96 21.46 -7.77
N ARG A 7 7.44 22.27 -6.79
CA ARG A 7 6.56 22.83 -5.75
C ARG A 7 5.62 23.91 -6.25
N GLU A 8 5.98 24.59 -7.32
CA GLU A 8 5.26 25.72 -7.91
C GLU A 8 4.23 25.27 -8.97
N ILE A 9 4.30 24.02 -9.43
CA ILE A 9 3.39 23.48 -10.44
C ILE A 9 2.00 23.27 -9.82
N ASN A 10 0.98 23.79 -10.50
CA ASN A 10 -0.42 23.55 -10.16
C ASN A 10 -0.80 22.11 -10.51
N GLY A 11 -1.44 21.41 -9.56
CA GLY A 11 -1.87 20.04 -9.75
C GLY A 11 -1.94 19.24 -8.46
N ASP A 12 -2.31 17.98 -8.61
CA ASP A 12 -2.36 17.01 -7.49
C ASP A 12 -0.95 16.56 -7.12
N LYS A 13 -0.45 17.04 -5.98
CA LYS A 13 0.90 16.73 -5.47
C LYS A 13 0.92 15.35 -4.83
N ILE A 14 1.68 14.43 -5.41
CA ILE A 14 1.91 13.10 -4.86
C ILE A 14 3.14 13.17 -3.96
N ARG A 15 2.93 12.87 -2.68
CA ARG A 15 3.98 12.92 -1.67
C ARG A 15 4.41 11.53 -1.26
N TRP A 16 5.66 11.40 -0.86
CA TRP A 16 6.24 10.18 -0.35
C TRP A 16 5.51 9.71 0.91
N GLN A 17 5.20 8.41 0.99
CA GLN A 17 4.42 7.86 2.09
C GLN A 17 5.24 6.79 2.83
N TYR A 18 5.80 7.16 3.99
CA TYR A 18 6.61 6.25 4.82
C TYR A 18 5.79 5.27 5.68
N PHE A 19 4.57 5.63 6.05
CA PHE A 19 3.82 4.97 7.13
C PHE A 19 2.69 4.05 6.68
N THR A 20 2.67 3.63 5.42
CA THR A 20 1.61 2.72 4.93
C THR A 20 1.70 1.33 5.57
N TRP A 21 2.92 0.84 5.79
CA TRP A 21 3.16 -0.50 6.30
C TRP A 21 2.68 -0.73 7.73
N PRO A 22 2.99 0.10 8.73
CA PRO A 22 2.46 -0.09 10.07
C PRO A 22 0.93 -0.14 10.11
N ILE A 23 0.26 0.70 9.30
CA ILE A 23 -1.20 0.69 9.21
C ILE A 23 -1.70 -0.60 8.59
N LEU A 24 -1.07 -1.09 7.52
CA LEU A 24 -1.43 -2.35 6.88
C LEU A 24 -1.20 -3.54 7.81
N ILE A 25 -0.08 -3.56 8.56
CA ILE A 25 0.19 -4.60 9.56
C ILE A 25 -0.86 -4.57 10.66
N LEU A 26 -1.22 -3.40 11.19
CA LEU A 26 -2.26 -3.28 12.21
C LEU A 26 -3.62 -3.75 11.71
N LEU A 27 -4.02 -3.35 10.51
CA LEU A 27 -5.27 -3.82 9.88
C LEU A 27 -5.25 -5.34 9.67
N PHE A 28 -4.10 -5.87 9.25
CA PHE A 28 -3.90 -7.31 9.14
C PHE A 28 -4.06 -8.02 10.49
N CYS A 29 -3.42 -7.52 11.54
CA CYS A 29 -3.54 -8.08 12.88
C CYS A 29 -4.98 -8.01 13.41
N MET A 30 -5.73 -6.96 13.11
CA MET A 30 -7.15 -6.84 13.48
C MET A 30 -8.04 -7.95 12.91
N ILE A 31 -7.69 -8.48 11.76
CA ILE A 31 -8.47 -9.55 11.10
C ILE A 31 -7.90 -10.91 11.47
N PHE A 32 -6.58 -11.04 11.37
CA PHE A 32 -5.88 -12.32 11.48
C PHE A 32 -5.85 -12.89 12.91
N VAL A 33 -5.60 -12.07 13.92
CA VAL A 33 -5.55 -12.53 15.30
C VAL A 33 -6.90 -13.09 15.78
N PRO A 34 -8.04 -12.39 15.61
CA PRO A 34 -9.35 -12.96 15.95
C PRO A 34 -9.69 -14.21 15.15
N TYR A 35 -9.28 -14.28 13.88
CA TYR A 35 -9.48 -15.48 13.06
C TYR A 35 -8.68 -16.68 13.61
N CYS A 36 -7.42 -16.49 13.99
CA CYS A 36 -6.61 -17.54 14.63
C CYS A 36 -7.25 -18.03 15.92
N ILE A 37 -7.69 -17.11 16.79
CA ILE A 37 -8.36 -17.47 18.06
C ILE A 37 -9.65 -18.27 17.79
N PHE A 38 -10.42 -17.88 16.78
CA PHE A 38 -11.63 -18.59 16.38
C PHE A 38 -11.34 -20.04 15.96
N VAL A 39 -10.36 -20.23 15.05
CA VAL A 39 -10.00 -21.57 14.56
C VAL A 39 -9.47 -22.44 15.68
N LEU A 40 -8.59 -21.90 16.54
CA LEU A 40 -8.02 -22.64 17.69
C LEU A 40 -9.12 -23.06 18.68
N SER A 41 -10.06 -22.17 19.00
CA SER A 41 -11.16 -22.50 19.92
C SER A 41 -12.11 -23.57 19.35
N LEU A 42 -12.33 -23.57 18.04
CA LEU A 42 -13.11 -24.64 17.36
C LEU A 42 -12.36 -25.97 17.41
N SER A 43 -11.06 -26.00 17.16
CA SER A 43 -10.26 -27.23 17.14
C SER A 43 -10.13 -27.87 18.53
N MET A 44 -10.15 -27.07 19.59
CA MET A 44 -10.12 -27.55 20.99
C MET A 44 -11.50 -27.99 21.51
N GLY A 45 -12.55 -27.82 20.73
CA GLY A 45 -13.93 -28.14 21.16
C GLY A 45 -14.49 -27.22 22.26
N GLU A 46 -13.76 -26.14 22.60
CA GLU A 46 -14.11 -25.20 23.67
C GLU A 46 -14.70 -23.89 23.15
N PHE A 47 -15.26 -23.91 21.94
CA PHE A 47 -15.79 -22.70 21.34
C PHE A 47 -16.97 -22.13 22.13
N ASN A 48 -16.75 -20.91 22.66
CA ASN A 48 -17.77 -20.12 23.32
C ASN A 48 -17.91 -18.77 22.60
N LEU A 49 -19.04 -18.58 21.92
CA LEU A 49 -19.30 -17.39 21.11
C LEU A 49 -19.19 -16.09 21.92
N SER A 50 -19.68 -16.07 23.15
CA SER A 50 -19.62 -14.86 24.01
C SER A 50 -18.19 -14.52 24.39
N LYS A 51 -17.36 -15.49 24.77
CA LYS A 51 -15.94 -15.29 25.07
C LYS A 51 -15.16 -14.84 23.84
N TRP A 52 -15.47 -15.44 22.68
CA TRP A 52 -14.84 -15.06 21.42
C TRP A 52 -15.18 -13.62 21.01
N LEU A 53 -16.46 -13.22 21.08
CA LEU A 53 -16.89 -11.85 20.80
C LEU A 53 -16.23 -10.84 21.75
N SER A 54 -16.11 -11.16 23.04
CA SER A 54 -15.42 -10.30 24.01
C SER A 54 -13.94 -10.17 23.68
N GLY A 55 -13.27 -11.25 23.31
CA GLY A 55 -11.88 -11.25 22.85
C GLY A 55 -11.67 -10.40 21.59
N LEU A 56 -12.55 -10.55 20.60
CA LEU A 56 -12.54 -9.75 19.37
C LEU A 56 -12.70 -8.27 19.68
N LEU A 57 -13.57 -7.91 20.58
CA LEU A 57 -13.80 -6.51 20.97
C LEU A 57 -12.59 -5.91 21.69
N ILE A 58 -11.93 -6.68 22.56
CA ILE A 58 -10.67 -6.27 23.22
C ILE A 58 -9.56 -6.10 22.18
N CYS A 59 -9.35 -7.06 21.27
CA CYS A 59 -8.35 -6.96 20.22
C CYS A 59 -8.59 -5.74 19.34
N THR A 60 -9.85 -5.48 18.93
CA THR A 60 -10.20 -4.32 18.14
C THR A 60 -9.87 -3.01 18.87
N LYS A 61 -10.22 -2.89 20.15
CA LYS A 61 -9.88 -1.71 20.96
C LYS A 61 -8.37 -1.48 21.03
N VAL A 62 -7.60 -2.51 21.32
CA VAL A 62 -6.14 -2.45 21.39
C VAL A 62 -5.55 -2.03 20.06
N CYS A 63 -5.96 -2.66 18.96
CA CYS A 63 -5.48 -2.30 17.62
C CYS A 63 -5.83 -0.84 17.26
N LEU A 64 -7.02 -0.36 17.60
CA LEU A 64 -7.41 1.03 17.36
C LEU A 64 -6.55 2.02 18.14
N VAL A 65 -6.25 1.74 19.41
CA VAL A 65 -5.36 2.60 20.22
C VAL A 65 -4.00 2.76 19.57
N PHE A 66 -3.44 1.69 19.00
CA PHE A 66 -2.17 1.77 18.28
C PHE A 66 -2.31 2.35 16.86
N ALA A 67 -3.41 2.07 16.16
CA ALA A 67 -3.62 2.56 14.80
C ALA A 67 -3.80 4.08 14.71
N ILE A 68 -4.49 4.69 15.68
CA ILE A 68 -4.79 6.14 15.68
C ILE A 68 -3.51 6.99 15.60
N PRO A 69 -2.48 6.83 16.45
CA PRO A 69 -1.23 7.57 16.33
C PRO A 69 -0.55 7.41 14.96
N PHE A 70 -0.52 6.19 14.41
CA PHE A 70 0.07 5.95 13.10
C PHE A 70 -0.72 6.61 11.97
N ILE A 71 -2.05 6.61 12.05
CA ILE A 71 -2.90 7.30 11.08
C ILE A 71 -2.64 8.81 11.15
N ILE A 72 -2.60 9.39 12.35
CA ILE A 72 -2.32 10.81 12.55
C ILE A 72 -0.94 11.16 12.00
N LEU A 73 0.10 10.40 12.36
CA LEU A 73 1.47 10.60 11.86
C LEU A 73 1.54 10.46 10.33
N SER A 74 0.82 9.50 9.75
CA SER A 74 0.75 9.32 8.30
C SER A 74 0.11 10.52 7.61
N LEU A 75 -0.99 11.04 8.18
CA LEU A 75 -1.67 12.23 7.65
C LEU A 75 -0.81 13.49 7.78
N LEU A 76 -0.15 13.69 8.92
CA LEU A 76 0.77 14.80 9.15
C LEU A 76 1.97 14.74 8.20
N ASN A 77 2.59 13.56 8.06
CA ASN A 77 3.70 13.37 7.14
C ASN A 77 3.27 13.65 5.69
N ARG A 78 2.10 13.15 5.28
CA ARG A 78 1.54 13.41 3.95
C ARG A 78 1.32 14.91 3.71
N ARG A 79 0.81 15.64 4.70
CA ARG A 79 0.41 17.04 4.53
C ARG A 79 1.59 18.01 4.63
N TYR A 80 2.52 17.77 5.54
CA TYR A 80 3.54 18.77 5.92
C TYR A 80 4.97 18.35 5.57
N PHE A 81 5.34 17.09 5.77
CA PHE A 81 6.74 16.65 5.75
C PHE A 81 7.09 15.81 4.52
N GLY A 82 6.12 15.19 3.86
CA GLY A 82 6.36 14.29 2.75
C GLY A 82 7.01 14.98 1.54
N LYS A 83 8.14 14.45 1.07
CA LYS A 83 8.78 14.88 -0.17
C LYS A 83 7.82 14.68 -1.34
N ILE A 84 7.65 15.70 -2.18
CA ILE A 84 6.87 15.57 -3.42
C ILE A 84 7.64 14.68 -4.39
N ILE A 85 7.01 13.60 -4.82
CA ILE A 85 7.56 12.65 -5.80
C ILE A 85 7.26 13.15 -7.20
N CYS A 86 6.00 13.50 -7.44
CA CYS A 86 5.53 14.02 -8.71
C CYS A 86 4.28 14.90 -8.52
N VAL A 87 3.95 15.66 -9.54
CA VAL A 87 2.71 16.43 -9.63
C VAL A 87 1.95 15.97 -10.85
N ILE A 88 0.65 15.71 -10.70
CA ILE A 88 -0.24 15.29 -11.77
C ILE A 88 -1.14 16.45 -12.10
N ASN A 89 -1.21 16.81 -13.39
CA ASN A 89 -2.10 17.84 -13.91
C ASN A 89 -2.66 17.45 -15.26
N GLU A 90 -3.33 18.37 -15.94
CA GLU A 90 -3.94 18.16 -17.27
C GLU A 90 -2.90 17.87 -18.35
N ASP A 91 -1.68 18.37 -18.24
CA ASP A 91 -0.61 18.19 -19.23
C ASP A 91 0.07 16.84 -19.12
N GLY A 92 0.12 16.25 -17.89
CA GLY A 92 0.81 15.00 -17.64
C GLY A 92 1.28 14.82 -16.20
N ILE A 93 2.37 14.06 -16.06
CA ILE A 93 3.03 13.76 -14.79
C ILE A 93 4.38 14.47 -14.73
N HIS A 94 4.50 15.45 -13.86
CA HIS A 94 5.76 16.14 -13.60
C HIS A 94 6.56 15.36 -12.57
N HIS A 95 7.71 14.82 -12.98
CA HIS A 95 8.63 14.11 -12.10
C HIS A 95 10.03 14.73 -12.20
N LYS A 96 10.56 15.17 -11.05
CA LYS A 96 11.82 15.93 -11.01
C LYS A 96 11.72 17.17 -11.91
N ASP A 97 12.55 17.27 -12.93
CA ASP A 97 12.60 18.39 -13.87
C ASP A 97 12.00 18.03 -15.25
N SER A 98 11.29 16.91 -15.34
CA SER A 98 10.72 16.39 -16.60
C SER A 98 9.20 16.32 -16.54
N LEU A 99 8.57 16.66 -17.68
CA LEU A 99 7.15 16.43 -17.92
C LEU A 99 6.99 15.16 -18.77
N ILE A 100 6.23 14.22 -18.25
CA ILE A 100 5.79 13.01 -18.95
C ILE A 100 4.38 13.31 -19.46
N LYS A 101 4.25 13.60 -20.76
CA LYS A 101 2.95 13.91 -21.36
C LYS A 101 2.04 12.70 -21.37
N TRP A 102 0.74 12.92 -21.25
CA TRP A 102 -0.25 11.83 -21.25
C TRP A 102 -0.19 10.97 -22.52
N ASP A 103 0.06 11.57 -23.66
CA ASP A 103 0.12 10.86 -24.95
C ASP A 103 1.36 9.99 -25.13
N ASP A 104 2.38 10.19 -24.31
CA ASP A 104 3.57 9.35 -24.28
C ASP A 104 3.41 8.14 -23.35
N ILE A 105 2.41 8.16 -22.45
CA ILE A 105 2.19 7.11 -21.47
C ILE A 105 1.37 5.98 -22.12
N VAL A 106 1.94 4.78 -22.12
CA VAL A 106 1.29 3.57 -22.63
C VAL A 106 0.51 2.88 -21.51
N LYS A 107 1.14 2.75 -20.33
CA LYS A 107 0.60 2.02 -19.18
C LYS A 107 1.21 2.50 -17.88
N ILE A 108 0.47 2.40 -16.80
CA ILE A 108 0.97 2.64 -15.44
C ILE A 108 0.68 1.43 -14.58
N GLU A 109 1.72 0.84 -14.00
CA GLU A 109 1.63 -0.29 -13.09
C GLU A 109 2.03 0.12 -11.68
N TYR A 110 1.22 -0.30 -10.71
CA TYR A 110 1.56 -0.20 -9.31
C TYR A 110 2.13 -1.54 -8.86
N GLU A 111 3.37 -1.52 -8.40
CA GLU A 111 4.07 -2.71 -7.95
C GLU A 111 4.27 -2.67 -6.44
N ILE A 112 4.02 -3.83 -5.81
CA ILE A 112 4.27 -4.09 -4.41
C ILE A 112 5.39 -5.11 -4.35
N GLU A 113 6.50 -4.80 -3.72
CA GLU A 113 7.62 -5.72 -3.51
C GLU A 113 7.70 -6.14 -2.05
N LEU A 114 7.91 -7.44 -1.81
CA LEU A 114 8.17 -7.94 -0.47
C LEU A 114 9.63 -7.64 -0.06
N PRO A 115 9.86 -7.32 1.23
CA PRO A 115 11.22 -7.20 1.77
C PRO A 115 11.91 -8.57 1.68
N GLY A 116 12.98 -8.67 0.92
CA GLY A 116 13.76 -9.91 0.79
C GLY A 116 14.17 -10.28 -0.63
N GLY A 117 13.67 -9.60 -1.65
CA GLY A 117 14.20 -9.72 -3.01
C GLY A 117 15.60 -9.11 -3.09
N VAL A 118 16.46 -9.68 -3.96
CA VAL A 118 17.85 -9.23 -4.23
C VAL A 118 17.90 -7.80 -4.82
N VAL A 119 16.94 -6.98 -4.53
CA VAL A 119 16.77 -5.63 -5.08
C VAL A 119 17.44 -4.63 -4.16
N LYS A 120 18.20 -3.73 -4.76
CA LYS A 120 18.94 -2.64 -4.11
C LYS A 120 18.10 -1.98 -3.01
N LYS A 121 18.73 -1.67 -1.88
CA LYS A 121 18.19 -1.03 -0.65
C LYS A 121 17.19 0.13 -0.85
N GLU A 122 17.05 0.65 -2.06
CA GLU A 122 16.21 1.80 -2.40
C GLU A 122 14.80 1.43 -2.87
N ASN A 123 14.51 0.16 -3.17
CA ASN A 123 13.26 -0.30 -3.82
C ASN A 123 12.28 -0.96 -2.87
N LEU A 124 12.39 -0.67 -1.59
CA LEU A 124 11.52 -1.27 -0.59
C LEU A 124 10.08 -0.73 -0.71
N PHE A 125 9.16 -1.63 -1.05
CA PHE A 125 7.76 -1.70 -0.70
C PHE A 125 6.69 -1.29 -1.72
N CYS A 126 6.68 -0.11 -2.24
CA CYS A 126 5.60 0.31 -3.15
C CYS A 126 6.14 1.30 -4.16
N HIS A 127 6.00 0.99 -5.42
CA HIS A 127 6.42 1.89 -6.48
C HIS A 127 5.44 1.86 -7.64
N SER A 128 5.42 2.92 -8.41
CA SER A 128 4.66 2.97 -9.65
C SER A 128 5.60 3.01 -10.83
N VAL A 129 5.33 2.18 -11.81
CA VAL A 129 6.09 2.11 -13.05
C VAL A 129 5.26 2.74 -14.16
N ILE A 130 5.79 3.77 -14.74
CA ILE A 130 5.20 4.46 -15.89
C ILE A 130 5.92 3.94 -17.14
N HIS A 131 5.20 3.20 -17.96
CA HIS A 131 5.67 2.76 -19.26
C HIS A 131 5.35 3.84 -20.28
N THR A 132 6.36 4.49 -20.81
CA THR A 132 6.21 5.42 -21.92
C THR A 132 6.63 4.76 -23.23
N LYS A 133 6.31 5.39 -24.35
CA LYS A 133 6.75 4.92 -25.68
C LYS A 133 8.27 4.82 -25.81
N LYS A 134 9.03 5.56 -24.99
CA LYS A 134 10.49 5.65 -25.10
C LYS A 134 11.23 4.93 -23.97
N GLN A 135 10.67 4.91 -22.77
CA GLN A 135 11.38 4.41 -21.56
C GLN A 135 10.42 4.01 -20.45
N ARG A 136 10.96 3.26 -19.51
CA ARG A 136 10.28 2.91 -18.25
C ARG A 136 10.76 3.85 -17.14
N ILE A 137 9.86 4.50 -16.44
CA ILE A 137 10.15 5.43 -15.35
C ILE A 137 9.57 4.88 -14.06
N THR A 138 10.41 4.66 -13.04
CA THR A 138 9.98 4.14 -11.76
C THR A 138 9.85 5.28 -10.74
N LEU A 139 8.67 5.42 -10.17
CA LEU A 139 8.37 6.34 -9.08
C LEU A 139 8.36 5.57 -7.76
N ILE A 140 9.44 5.69 -6.98
CA ILE A 140 9.63 4.97 -5.72
C ILE A 140 8.72 5.54 -4.64
N HIS A 141 8.20 4.67 -3.76
CA HIS A 141 7.34 5.03 -2.62
C HIS A 141 6.07 5.82 -2.98
N THR A 142 5.49 5.50 -4.12
CA THR A 142 4.19 6.07 -4.49
C THR A 142 3.07 5.48 -3.64
N PRO A 143 2.13 6.29 -3.18
CA PRO A 143 0.96 5.82 -2.46
C PRO A 143 -0.03 5.12 -3.40
N ILE A 144 -0.80 4.16 -2.88
CA ILE A 144 -1.75 3.37 -3.68
C ILE A 144 -2.80 4.25 -4.40
N PHE A 145 -3.18 5.38 -3.81
CA PHE A 145 -4.12 6.32 -4.44
C PHE A 145 -3.53 7.07 -5.64
N PHE A 146 -2.25 6.87 -5.97
CA PHE A 146 -1.64 7.44 -7.18
C PHE A 146 -2.42 7.06 -8.44
N ILE A 147 -2.81 5.78 -8.56
CA ILE A 147 -3.62 5.30 -9.69
C ILE A 147 -4.97 6.03 -9.78
N SER A 148 -5.64 6.24 -8.63
CA SER A 148 -6.90 6.98 -8.59
C SER A 148 -6.73 8.42 -9.05
N LYS A 149 -5.62 9.06 -8.69
CA LYS A 149 -5.30 10.41 -9.15
C LYS A 149 -4.99 10.47 -10.64
N VAL A 150 -4.25 9.49 -11.16
CA VAL A 150 -4.01 9.37 -12.61
C VAL A 150 -5.33 9.25 -13.36
N LYS A 151 -6.21 8.36 -12.92
CA LYS A 151 -7.52 8.13 -13.56
C LYS A 151 -8.46 9.35 -13.51
N LYS A 152 -8.29 10.24 -12.53
CA LYS A 152 -9.02 11.50 -12.45
C LYS A 152 -8.70 12.41 -13.66
N TYR A 153 -7.43 12.48 -14.08
CA TYR A 153 -6.99 13.32 -15.19
C TYR A 153 -7.08 12.62 -16.56
N ARG A 154 -6.86 11.31 -16.59
CA ARG A 154 -6.91 10.51 -17.80
C ARG A 154 -7.58 9.16 -17.55
N PRO A 155 -8.92 9.09 -17.59
CA PRO A 155 -9.68 7.85 -17.30
C PRO A 155 -9.35 6.70 -18.24
N SER A 156 -8.99 7.00 -19.49
CA SER A 156 -8.69 6.02 -20.55
C SER A 156 -7.33 5.33 -20.41
N ILE A 157 -6.44 5.81 -19.52
CA ILE A 157 -5.13 5.20 -19.35
C ILE A 157 -5.26 3.81 -18.70
N ASP A 158 -4.52 2.84 -19.23
CA ASP A 158 -4.34 1.54 -18.59
C ASP A 158 -3.49 1.72 -17.33
N ALA A 159 -4.14 1.87 -16.20
CA ALA A 159 -3.50 2.04 -14.91
C ALA A 159 -4.07 1.07 -13.88
N GLY A 160 -3.21 0.25 -13.27
CA GLY A 160 -3.63 -0.76 -12.33
C GLY A 160 -2.49 -1.38 -11.51
N ILE A 161 -2.85 -2.34 -10.67
CA ILE A 161 -1.87 -3.16 -9.94
C ILE A 161 -1.25 -4.16 -10.90
N SER A 162 0.06 -4.32 -10.88
CA SER A 162 0.77 -5.26 -11.75
C SER A 162 0.30 -6.70 -11.53
N LYS A 163 0.40 -7.52 -12.57
CA LYS A 163 -0.01 -8.93 -12.49
C LYS A 163 0.75 -9.69 -11.39
N ASN A 164 2.05 -9.44 -11.26
CA ASN A 164 2.88 -10.08 -10.25
C ASN A 164 2.44 -9.67 -8.83
N SER A 165 2.16 -8.40 -8.60
CA SER A 165 1.67 -7.91 -7.29
C SER A 165 0.29 -8.48 -6.94
N LYS A 166 -0.61 -8.64 -7.92
CA LYS A 166 -1.90 -9.32 -7.71
C LYS A 166 -1.71 -10.76 -7.27
N TRP A 167 -0.87 -11.54 -7.98
CA TRP A 167 -0.58 -12.91 -7.62
C TRP A 167 0.09 -13.04 -6.26
N MET A 168 0.99 -12.14 -5.92
CA MET A 168 1.63 -12.10 -4.61
C MET A 168 0.60 -11.86 -3.49
N ILE A 169 -0.34 -10.94 -3.67
CA ILE A 169 -1.42 -10.70 -2.71
C ILE A 169 -2.29 -11.95 -2.55
N VAL A 170 -2.69 -12.57 -3.67
CA VAL A 170 -3.48 -13.83 -3.65
C VAL A 170 -2.72 -14.94 -2.94
N PHE A 171 -1.42 -15.09 -3.21
CA PHE A 171 -0.57 -16.10 -2.57
C PHE A 171 -0.46 -15.87 -1.05
N ILE A 172 -0.26 -14.63 -0.60
CA ILE A 172 -0.22 -14.31 0.82
C ILE A 172 -1.56 -14.65 1.48
N ILE A 173 -2.68 -14.27 0.86
CA ILE A 173 -4.01 -14.60 1.40
C ILE A 173 -4.20 -16.11 1.46
N ALA A 174 -3.84 -16.84 0.41
CA ALA A 174 -3.96 -18.31 0.38
C ALA A 174 -3.09 -18.97 1.47
N LEU A 175 -1.85 -18.53 1.64
CA LEU A 175 -0.97 -19.00 2.71
C LEU A 175 -1.60 -18.79 4.10
N LEU A 176 -2.20 -17.62 4.32
CA LEU A 176 -2.85 -17.32 5.61
C LEU A 176 -4.07 -18.20 5.86
N VAL A 177 -4.88 -18.41 4.82
CA VAL A 177 -6.08 -19.28 4.91
C VAL A 177 -5.70 -20.74 5.16
N ILE A 178 -4.60 -21.22 4.58
CA ILE A 178 -4.15 -22.61 4.73
C ILE A 178 -3.36 -22.80 6.04
N ALA A 179 -2.46 -21.89 6.38
CA ALA A 179 -1.57 -22.04 7.52
C ALA A 179 -2.31 -22.08 8.87
N VAL A 180 -3.39 -21.31 9.02
CA VAL A 180 -4.12 -21.22 10.28
C VAL A 180 -4.83 -22.51 10.66
N PRO A 181 -5.58 -23.19 9.77
CA PRO A 181 -6.21 -24.47 10.10
C PRO A 181 -5.22 -25.61 10.37
N ILE A 182 -3.99 -25.53 9.86
CA ILE A 182 -2.98 -26.59 10.02
C ILE A 182 -2.18 -26.43 11.30
N MET A 183 -2.07 -25.22 11.86
CA MET A 183 -1.34 -24.97 13.11
C MET A 183 -1.72 -25.91 14.28
N PRO A 184 -3.02 -26.20 14.53
CA PRO A 184 -3.40 -27.11 15.62
C PRO A 184 -3.00 -28.57 15.42
N LEU A 185 -2.60 -28.96 14.21
CA LEU A 185 -2.17 -30.35 13.93
C LEU A 185 -0.71 -30.62 14.36
N PHE A 186 0.03 -29.58 14.71
CA PHE A 186 1.45 -29.63 15.12
C PHE A 186 1.67 -29.30 16.61
N THR A 187 0.60 -29.03 17.34
CA THR A 187 0.59 -28.87 18.80
C THR A 187 -0.03 -30.09 19.47
#